data_0c95a9408b4af876cf513f25ab93d69f
#
_entry.id   0c95a9408b4af876cf513f25ab93d69f
#
_cell.length_a   1.000
_cell.length_b   1.000
_cell.length_c   1.000
_cell.angle_alpha   90.00
_cell.angle_beta   90.00
_cell.angle_gamma   90.00
#
_symmetry.space_group_name_H-M   'P 1'
#
loop_
_entity.id
_entity.type
_entity.pdbx_description
1 polymer ?
#
loop_
_entity_poly.entity_id
_entity_poly.type
_entity_poly.pdbx_seq_one_letter_code
_entity_poly.pdbx_strand_id
1 'polypeptide(L)'
;HKYDNSLVNKELGEKKVYSIDIGLNNATEFKFSDDIGKSLENAVSLELKRNYNEIYYYRDTTSECDFIINQQNKITKAIQVTYDMSDENTKNREIKGLVNACKNFNLQNGVIVTYDSEDEILVDNITINLVPFYKWVK
;
A
#
# COMPACT_ATOMS: atom_id res chain seq x y z
N HIS A 1 8.21 13.93 -15.49
CA HIS A 1 8.46 13.69 -15.26
C HIS A 1 8.79 13.59 -14.93
N LYS A 2 8.86 13.75 -14.85
CA LYS A 2 9.28 13.44 -14.49
C LYS A 2 9.23 13.15 -14.02
N TYR A 3 9.06 13.04 -13.79
CA TYR A 3 9.11 12.54 -13.26
C TYR A 3 9.60 12.24 -12.75
N ASP A 4 10.20 12.59 -12.73
CA ASP A 4 10.50 12.22 -12.16
C ASP A 4 9.90 11.83 -11.74
N ASN A 5 9.83 11.45 -11.89
CA ASN A 5 9.34 10.94 -11.48
C ASN A 5 8.72 10.52 -10.77
N SER A 6 8.55 10.27 -11.56
CA SER A 6 8.07 9.21 -10.70
C SER A 6 8.09 9.60 -9.23
N LEU A 7 8.93 10.48 -8.93
CA LEU A 7 9.07 10.88 -7.54
C LEU A 7 8.65 12.30 -7.33
N VAL A 8 7.52 12.62 -7.85
CA VAL A 8 6.99 13.93 -7.58
C VAL A 8 6.54 13.95 -6.14
N ASN A 9 7.23 14.71 -5.35
CA ASN A 9 6.81 14.97 -3.99
C ASN A 9 5.53 15.74 -4.03
N LYS A 10 4.58 15.26 -3.32
CA LYS A 10 3.35 15.99 -3.20
C LYS A 10 3.06 16.14 -1.71
N GLU A 11 2.72 17.34 -1.33
CA GLU A 11 2.39 17.58 0.06
C GLU A 11 0.90 17.60 0.21
N LEU A 12 0.43 16.81 1.15
CA LEU A 12 -0.97 16.79 1.50
C LEU A 12 -1.03 17.24 2.95
N GLY A 13 -1.31 18.53 3.12
CA GLY A 13 -1.12 19.15 4.41
C GLY A 13 0.36 19.21 4.66
N GLU A 14 0.82 18.65 5.74
CA GLU A 14 2.25 18.60 6.03
C GLU A 14 2.86 17.25 5.72
N LYS A 15 2.14 16.39 4.99
CA LYS A 15 2.62 15.05 4.72
C LYS A 15 3.16 14.98 3.31
N LYS A 16 4.22 14.22 3.15
CA LYS A 16 4.83 14.02 1.85
C LYS A 16 4.47 12.66 1.32
N VAL A 17 3.95 12.63 0.13
CA VAL A 17 3.64 11.40 -0.54
C VAL A 17 4.33 11.38 -1.88
N TYR A 18 4.50 10.20 -2.44
CA TYR A 18 5.23 10.03 -3.69
C TYR A 18 4.34 9.35 -4.70
N SER A 19 4.29 9.93 -5.88
CA SER A 19 3.55 9.33 -6.97
C SER A 19 4.16 7.97 -7.31
N ILE A 20 3.30 7.02 -7.61
CA ILE A 20 3.75 5.70 -7.98
C ILE A 20 3.64 5.56 -9.46
N ASP A 21 4.77 5.25 -10.08
CA ASP A 21 4.82 4.98 -11.50
C ASP A 21 4.66 3.49 -11.69
N ILE A 22 3.47 3.08 -12.03
CA ILE A 22 3.21 1.68 -12.28
C ILE A 22 3.56 1.43 -13.73
N GLY A 23 4.84 1.30 -13.95
CA GLY A 23 5.34 1.17 -15.29
C GLY A 23 5.24 -0.24 -15.80
N LEU A 24 5.40 -0.34 -17.09
CA LEU A 24 5.38 -1.63 -17.73
C LEU A 24 6.67 -2.38 -17.55
N ASN A 25 7.69 -1.70 -17.09
CA ASN A 25 8.98 -2.31 -16.95
C ASN A 25 9.00 -3.46 -15.98
N ASN A 26 8.11 -3.42 -15.04
CA ASN A 26 8.11 -4.45 -14.02
C ASN A 26 7.84 -5.83 -14.59
N ALA A 27 7.12 -5.88 -15.66
CA ALA A 27 6.76 -7.17 -16.22
C ALA A 27 7.96 -7.91 -16.76
N THR A 28 8.98 -7.20 -17.17
CA THR A 28 10.13 -7.82 -17.78
C THR A 28 11.19 -8.19 -16.77
N GLU A 29 11.00 -7.79 -15.54
CA GLU A 29 12.00 -8.05 -14.50
C GLU A 29 11.64 -9.21 -13.62
N PHE A 30 10.64 -9.94 -13.97
CA PHE A 30 10.14 -10.99 -13.12
C PHE A 30 11.16 -12.10 -12.94
N LYS A 31 11.43 -12.45 -11.72
CA LYS A 31 12.31 -13.57 -11.39
C LYS A 31 11.58 -14.43 -10.40
N PHE A 32 12.06 -15.65 -10.25
CA PHE A 32 11.33 -16.52 -9.43
C PHE A 32 11.45 -16.27 -7.97
N SER A 33 12.53 -16.43 -7.44
CA SER A 33 12.69 -16.68 -6.02
C SER A 33 12.07 -15.65 -5.14
N ASP A 34 12.48 -14.41 -5.26
CA ASP A 34 12.02 -13.41 -4.35
C ASP A 34 10.82 -12.70 -4.86
N ASP A 35 10.26 -13.22 -5.94
CA ASP A 35 9.34 -12.39 -6.70
C ASP A 35 7.90 -12.64 -6.41
N ILE A 36 7.60 -13.61 -5.55
CA ILE A 36 6.20 -13.84 -5.23
C ILE A 36 5.62 -12.61 -4.54
N GLY A 37 6.37 -12.05 -3.58
CA GLY A 37 5.92 -10.84 -2.93
C GLY A 37 5.80 -9.69 -3.89
N LYS A 38 6.78 -9.52 -4.77
CA LYS A 38 6.74 -8.47 -5.76
C LYS A 38 5.61 -8.69 -6.77
N SER A 39 5.35 -9.93 -7.12
CA SER A 39 4.25 -10.23 -8.02
C SER A 39 2.92 -9.84 -7.41
N LEU A 40 2.75 -10.13 -6.14
CA LEU A 40 1.53 -9.74 -5.46
C LEU A 40 1.41 -8.22 -5.42
N GLU A 41 2.48 -7.53 -5.09
CA GLU A 41 2.46 -6.07 -5.06
C GLU A 41 2.14 -5.50 -6.43
N ASN A 42 2.72 -6.06 -7.48
CA ASN A 42 2.42 -5.62 -8.83
C ASN A 42 0.96 -5.86 -9.19
N ALA A 43 0.43 -7.01 -8.81
CA ALA A 43 -0.96 -7.30 -9.09
C ALA A 43 -1.88 -6.31 -8.38
N VAL A 44 -1.55 -5.95 -7.15
CA VAL A 44 -2.33 -4.97 -6.41
C VAL A 44 -2.24 -3.61 -7.09
N SER A 45 -1.03 -3.20 -7.49
CA SER A 45 -0.88 -1.89 -8.10
C SER A 45 -1.63 -1.81 -9.43
N LEU A 46 -1.64 -2.89 -10.20
CA LEU A 46 -2.41 -2.89 -11.45
C LEU A 46 -3.90 -2.77 -11.19
N GLU A 47 -4.38 -3.46 -10.17
CA GLU A 47 -5.79 -3.36 -9.83
C GLU A 47 -6.14 -1.95 -9.35
N LEU A 48 -5.28 -1.35 -8.56
CA LEU A 48 -5.50 0.02 -8.12
C LEU A 48 -5.49 0.99 -9.28
N LYS A 49 -4.56 0.81 -10.21
CA LYS A 49 -4.48 1.67 -11.37
C LYS A 49 -5.74 1.60 -12.21
N ARG A 50 -6.38 0.44 -12.22
CA ARG A 50 -7.61 0.28 -12.97
C ARG A 50 -8.75 1.07 -12.37
N ASN A 51 -8.72 1.26 -11.06
CA ASN A 51 -9.86 1.83 -10.33
C ASN A 51 -9.65 3.25 -9.85
N TYR A 52 -8.41 3.71 -9.79
CA TYR A 52 -8.13 5.02 -9.19
C TYR A 52 -7.14 5.79 -10.04
N ASN A 53 -7.27 7.12 -10.01
CA ASN A 53 -6.41 7.98 -10.81
C ASN A 53 -5.16 8.43 -10.06
N GLU A 54 -5.25 8.57 -8.75
CA GLU A 54 -4.12 9.12 -7.99
C GLU A 54 -3.72 8.16 -6.90
N ILE A 55 -2.61 7.51 -7.09
CA ILE A 55 -2.07 6.51 -6.19
C ILE A 55 -0.69 6.97 -5.76
N TYR A 56 -0.44 7.00 -4.47
CA TYR A 56 0.81 7.48 -3.93
C TYR A 56 1.41 6.46 -2.97
N TYR A 57 2.68 6.65 -2.68
CA TYR A 57 3.45 5.90 -1.72
C TYR A 57 3.72 6.82 -0.55
N TYR A 58 3.56 6.34 0.66
CA TYR A 58 3.78 7.15 1.84
C TYR A 58 4.96 6.62 2.63
N ARG A 59 5.81 7.52 3.07
CA ARG A 59 6.93 7.15 3.92
C ARG A 59 7.24 8.30 4.86
N ASP A 60 7.47 7.97 6.11
CA ASP A 60 8.05 8.92 7.05
C ASP A 60 9.35 8.33 7.57
N THR A 61 9.88 8.88 8.66
CA THR A 61 11.19 8.46 9.12
C THR A 61 11.20 7.06 9.70
N THR A 62 10.07 6.52 10.08
CA THR A 62 10.03 5.26 10.79
C THR A 62 9.17 4.20 10.11
N SER A 63 8.39 4.55 9.12
CA SER A 63 7.47 3.58 8.57
C SER A 63 7.07 3.95 7.15
N GLU A 64 6.49 2.99 6.46
CA GLU A 64 6.07 3.14 5.08
C GLU A 64 4.71 2.53 4.89
N CYS A 65 3.97 3.05 3.93
CA CYS A 65 2.74 2.42 3.47
C CYS A 65 2.80 2.31 1.97
N ASP A 66 2.54 1.12 1.46
CA ASP A 66 2.75 0.82 0.05
C ASP A 66 1.89 1.67 -0.88
N PHE A 67 0.63 1.85 -0.54
CA PHE A 67 -0.27 2.61 -1.41
C PHE A 67 -1.21 3.45 -0.58
N ILE A 68 -1.37 4.71 -0.97
CA ILE A 68 -2.45 5.54 -0.46
C ILE A 68 -3.18 6.12 -1.66
N ILE A 69 -4.49 6.25 -1.52
CA ILE A 69 -5.35 6.63 -2.62
C ILE A 69 -5.92 8.00 -2.35
N ASN A 70 -5.75 8.89 -3.31
CA ASN A 70 -6.30 10.23 -3.23
C ASN A 70 -7.53 10.31 -4.13
N GLN A 71 -8.63 10.73 -3.57
CA GLN A 71 -9.87 10.91 -4.33
C GLN A 71 -10.42 12.28 -3.97
N GLN A 72 -10.53 13.13 -4.98
CA GLN A 72 -11.09 14.47 -4.79
C GLN A 72 -10.34 15.27 -3.73
N ASN A 73 -9.01 15.24 -3.87
CA ASN A 73 -8.11 16.00 -2.99
C ASN A 73 -8.12 15.52 -1.55
N LYS A 74 -8.49 14.28 -1.33
CA LYS A 74 -8.53 13.73 0.01
C LYS A 74 -8.02 12.29 -0.04
N ILE A 75 -7.20 11.94 0.93
CA ILE A 75 -6.75 10.57 1.04
C ILE A 75 -7.87 9.75 1.64
N THR A 76 -8.30 8.72 0.93
CA THR A 76 -9.44 7.93 1.34
C THR A 76 -9.09 6.51 1.70
N LYS A 77 -7.94 5.99 1.28
CA LYS A 77 -7.58 4.60 1.55
C LYS A 77 -6.09 4.48 1.76
N ALA A 78 -5.71 3.56 2.63
CA ALA A 78 -4.31 3.17 2.83
C ALA A 78 -4.23 1.66 2.72
N ILE A 79 -3.28 1.17 1.94
CA ILE A 79 -3.19 -0.25 1.61
C ILE A 79 -1.75 -0.71 1.68
N GLN A 80 -1.52 -1.80 2.40
CA GLN A 80 -0.24 -2.50 2.41
C GLN A 80 -0.38 -3.81 1.68
N VAL A 81 0.73 -4.35 1.22
CA VAL A 81 0.74 -5.64 0.56
C VAL A 81 1.80 -6.51 1.22
N THR A 82 1.42 -7.70 1.62
CA THR A 82 2.35 -8.62 2.25
C THR A 82 1.98 -10.03 1.84
N TYR A 83 2.93 -10.74 1.24
CA TYR A 83 2.64 -12.09 0.81
C TYR A 83 2.34 -13.00 2.00
N ASP A 84 3.15 -12.92 3.03
CA ASP A 84 3.10 -13.87 4.14
C ASP A 84 3.14 -13.13 5.47
N MET A 85 2.10 -13.33 6.28
CA MET A 85 1.98 -12.68 7.58
C MET A 85 2.41 -13.59 8.72
N SER A 86 3.04 -14.72 8.44
CA SER A 86 3.40 -15.65 9.48
C SER A 86 4.61 -15.19 10.29
N ASP A 87 5.45 -14.34 9.72
CA ASP A 87 6.61 -13.81 10.44
C ASP A 87 6.18 -12.63 11.28
N GLU A 88 6.36 -12.73 12.60
CA GLU A 88 5.87 -11.70 13.51
C GLU A 88 6.55 -10.35 13.28
N ASN A 89 7.82 -10.35 12.95
CA ASN A 89 8.51 -9.08 12.71
C ASN A 89 7.95 -8.39 11.47
N THR A 90 7.73 -9.15 10.41
CA THR A 90 7.13 -8.61 9.20
C THR A 90 5.73 -8.11 9.49
N LYS A 91 4.95 -8.92 10.19
CA LYS A 91 3.57 -8.56 10.50
C LYS A 91 3.52 -7.25 11.28
N ASN A 92 4.35 -7.13 12.31
CA ASN A 92 4.36 -5.93 13.14
C ASN A 92 4.78 -4.71 12.34
N ARG A 93 5.77 -4.86 11.48
CA ARG A 93 6.24 -3.74 10.66
C ARG A 93 5.16 -3.27 9.69
N GLU A 94 4.49 -4.21 9.05
CA GLU A 94 3.45 -3.84 8.08
C GLU A 94 2.27 -3.18 8.76
N ILE A 95 1.87 -3.71 9.91
CA ILE A 95 0.78 -3.11 10.65
C ILE A 95 1.15 -1.72 11.12
N LYS A 96 2.37 -1.55 11.62
CA LYS A 96 2.80 -0.24 12.10
C LYS A 96 2.78 0.79 10.97
N GLY A 97 3.29 0.41 9.81
CA GLY A 97 3.30 1.33 8.68
C GLY A 97 1.91 1.76 8.27
N LEU A 98 1.00 0.78 8.23
CA LEU A 98 -0.38 1.08 7.85
C LEU A 98 -1.07 1.95 8.89
N VAL A 99 -0.89 1.63 10.17
CA VAL A 99 -1.50 2.40 11.24
C VAL A 99 -0.99 3.85 11.22
N ASN A 100 0.31 4.03 11.02
CA ASN A 100 0.86 5.37 10.96
C ASN A 100 0.27 6.16 9.79
N ALA A 101 0.14 5.52 8.63
CA ALA A 101 -0.46 6.20 7.49
C ALA A 101 -1.91 6.57 7.80
N CYS A 102 -2.66 5.66 8.40
CA CYS A 102 -4.04 5.95 8.74
C CYS A 102 -4.14 7.12 9.70
N LYS A 103 -3.25 7.17 10.70
CA LYS A 103 -3.28 8.28 11.64
C LYS A 103 -2.95 9.60 10.96
N ASN A 104 -1.97 9.58 10.07
CA ASN A 104 -1.56 10.80 9.40
C ASN A 104 -2.64 11.35 8.48
N PHE A 105 -3.47 10.51 7.94
CA PHE A 105 -4.50 10.95 7.00
C PHE A 105 -5.90 10.84 7.55
N ASN A 106 -6.01 10.61 8.85
CA ASN A 106 -7.31 10.56 9.55
C ASN A 106 -8.22 9.47 8.99
N LEU A 107 -7.64 8.33 8.71
CA LEU A 107 -8.41 7.17 8.27
C LEU A 107 -8.67 6.27 9.46
N GLN A 108 -9.84 5.66 9.48
CA GLN A 108 -10.19 4.74 10.54
C GLN A 108 -10.05 3.29 10.15
N ASN A 109 -9.77 3.04 8.88
CA ASN A 109 -9.63 1.69 8.37
C ASN A 109 -8.42 1.61 7.45
N GLY A 110 -7.75 0.48 7.48
CA GLY A 110 -6.67 0.19 6.55
C GLY A 110 -6.81 -1.25 6.08
N VAL A 111 -6.13 -1.55 4.98
CA VAL A 111 -6.20 -2.88 4.38
C VAL A 111 -4.79 -3.40 4.17
N ILE A 112 -4.56 -4.65 4.51
CA ILE A 112 -3.35 -5.36 4.12
C ILE A 112 -3.79 -6.48 3.19
N VAL A 113 -3.35 -6.39 1.93
CA VAL A 113 -3.65 -7.43 0.97
C VAL A 113 -2.61 -8.51 1.10
N THR A 114 -3.05 -9.73 1.30
CA THR A 114 -2.16 -10.87 1.50
C THR A 114 -2.37 -11.89 0.40
N TYR A 115 -1.54 -12.93 0.40
CA TYR A 115 -1.77 -14.00 -0.53
C TYR A 115 -2.99 -14.83 -0.14
N ASP A 116 -3.05 -15.26 1.12
CA ASP A 116 -4.13 -16.14 1.53
C ASP A 116 -4.58 -15.96 2.98
N SER A 117 -4.13 -14.90 3.65
CA SER A 117 -4.50 -14.68 5.05
C SER A 117 -5.70 -13.75 5.13
N GLU A 118 -6.55 -14.01 6.10
CA GLU A 118 -7.73 -13.18 6.31
C GLU A 118 -7.92 -12.98 7.81
N ASP A 119 -8.07 -11.73 8.22
CA ASP A 119 -8.21 -11.42 9.63
C ASP A 119 -8.67 -9.97 9.76
N GLU A 120 -9.05 -9.62 10.97
CA GLU A 120 -9.40 -8.24 11.29
C GLU A 120 -8.76 -7.90 12.62
N ILE A 121 -8.02 -6.80 12.64
CA ILE A 121 -7.24 -6.41 13.82
C ILE A 121 -7.59 -4.98 14.15
N LEU A 122 -7.72 -4.68 15.44
CA LEU A 122 -7.98 -3.31 15.88
C LEU A 122 -6.73 -2.79 16.59
N VAL A 123 -6.17 -1.69 16.11
CA VAL A 123 -4.99 -1.08 16.68
C VAL A 123 -5.25 0.42 16.79
N ASP A 124 -5.20 0.96 18.01
CA ASP A 124 -5.35 2.40 18.24
C ASP A 124 -6.63 2.95 17.59
N ASN A 125 -7.70 2.19 17.70
CA ASN A 125 -9.00 2.56 17.14
C ASN A 125 -9.04 2.55 15.62
N ILE A 126 -8.03 1.96 15.00
CA ILE A 126 -8.00 1.79 13.55
C ILE A 126 -8.22 0.33 13.25
N THR A 127 -9.18 0.04 12.38
CA THR A 127 -9.48 -1.32 11.98
C THR A 127 -8.59 -1.69 10.79
N ILE A 128 -7.81 -2.75 10.97
CA ILE A 128 -6.93 -3.26 9.93
C ILE A 128 -7.52 -4.56 9.43
N ASN A 129 -7.84 -4.60 8.15
CA ASN A 129 -8.40 -5.78 7.54
C ASN A 129 -7.33 -6.48 6.71
N LEU A 130 -7.06 -7.74 7.03
CA LEU A 130 -6.21 -8.57 6.22
C LEU A 130 -7.11 -9.30 5.23
N VAL A 131 -6.87 -9.12 3.95
CA VAL A 131 -7.74 -9.64 2.91
C VAL A 131 -6.91 -10.34 1.86
N PRO A 132 -7.22 -11.61 1.54
CA PRO A 132 -6.50 -12.27 0.46
C PRO A 132 -6.77 -11.57 -0.87
N PHE A 133 -5.77 -11.57 -1.72
CA PHE A 133 -5.88 -10.87 -2.99
C PHE A 133 -7.10 -11.30 -3.78
N TYR A 134 -7.39 -12.61 -3.82
CA TYR A 134 -8.50 -13.09 -4.63
C TYR A 134 -9.85 -12.61 -4.14
N LYS A 135 -9.94 -12.23 -2.87
CA LYS A 135 -11.17 -11.62 -2.35
C LYS A 135 -11.17 -10.13 -2.53
N TRP A 136 -9.99 -9.54 -2.43
CA TRP A 136 -9.87 -8.09 -2.49
C TRP A 136 -10.21 -7.54 -3.87
N VAL A 137 -9.87 -8.26 -4.92
CA VAL A 137 -10.07 -7.76 -6.28
C VAL A 137 -11.52 -7.79 -6.73
N LYS A 138 -12.40 -8.35 -5.98
CA LYS A 138 -13.80 -8.42 -6.40
C LYS A 138 -14.54 -7.13 -6.30
#